data_fc5af63178f86540f67f0af94cc05ccc
#
_entry.id   fc5af63178f86540f67f0af94cc05ccc
#
_cell.length_a   1.000
_cell.length_b   1.000
_cell.length_c   1.000
_cell.angle_alpha   90.00
_cell.angle_beta   90.00
_cell.angle_gamma   90.00
#
_symmetry.space_group_name_H-M   'P 1'
#
loop_
_entity.id
_entity.type
_entity.pdbx_description
1 polymer ?
#
loop_
_entity_poly.entity_id
_entity_poly.type
_entity_poly.pdbx_seq_one_letter_code
_entity_poly.pdbx_strand_id
1 'polypeptide(L)'
;MPKPSGDITKKRESLMTMVADMAKSPSKFSEVMLGHKLFKYNAAYADSKERFIVYRSGRQAGKTMTTAVKAIHWSFFAPILSKDAREKKEAVIIIAAPTQNQASIMFDRIRTLIKNSAFLSNYVVRSTQTEMWIQWLNKGGITKIFVRATGETGVTLRGYSPHVIIADECAFIKRSIMVAFLPSGMATQANVWLTSTPFGKQGYFYESSQQSRPKNPDGLWKEFHVRSVDNPKMRRYL
;
A
#
# COMPACT_ATOMS: atom_id res chain seq x y z
N MET A 1 -14.35 -25.08 35.38
CA MET A 1 -14.10 -25.22 33.94
C MET A 1 -12.79 -25.95 33.72
N PRO A 2 -12.71 -27.00 32.89
CA PRO A 2 -11.46 -27.71 32.65
C PRO A 2 -10.45 -26.79 31.93
N LYS A 3 -9.18 -26.80 32.41
CA LYS A 3 -8.09 -26.08 31.75
C LYS A 3 -7.91 -26.66 30.32
N PRO A 4 -7.76 -25.82 29.28
CA PRO A 4 -7.51 -26.31 27.94
C PRO A 4 -6.26 -27.20 27.91
N SER A 5 -6.32 -28.28 27.15
CA SER A 5 -5.18 -29.21 27.02
C SER A 5 -3.95 -28.45 26.50
N GLY A 6 -2.75 -28.81 26.96
CA GLY A 6 -1.50 -28.12 26.61
C GLY A 6 -1.23 -27.99 25.10
N ASP A 7 -1.85 -28.84 24.27
CA ASP A 7 -1.77 -28.79 22.80
C ASP A 7 -2.60 -27.60 22.23
N ILE A 8 -3.77 -27.33 22.79
CA ILE A 8 -4.62 -26.18 22.37
C ILE A 8 -3.93 -24.85 22.70
N THR A 9 -3.28 -24.78 23.87
CA THR A 9 -2.56 -23.56 24.28
C THR A 9 -1.38 -23.29 23.36
N LYS A 10 -0.57 -24.30 23.03
CA LYS A 10 0.56 -24.18 22.09
C LYS A 10 0.12 -23.79 20.69
N LYS A 11 -0.96 -24.36 20.18
CA LYS A 11 -1.53 -23.97 18.86
C LYS A 11 -2.00 -22.53 18.86
N ARG A 12 -2.63 -22.07 19.93
CA ARG A 12 -3.09 -20.67 20.06
C ARG A 12 -1.91 -19.69 20.11
N GLU A 13 -0.86 -19.99 20.85
CA GLU A 13 0.36 -19.19 20.91
C GLU A 13 1.07 -19.11 19.57
N SER A 14 1.19 -20.23 18.85
CA SER A 14 1.75 -20.28 17.50
C SER A 14 0.95 -19.43 16.51
N LEU A 15 -0.38 -19.49 16.54
CA LEU A 15 -1.25 -18.66 15.70
C LEU A 15 -1.11 -17.17 16.04
N MET A 16 -1.06 -16.81 17.32
CA MET A 16 -0.87 -15.42 17.73
C MET A 16 0.49 -14.87 17.28
N THR A 17 1.54 -15.65 17.38
CA THR A 17 2.88 -15.30 16.88
C THR A 17 2.84 -15.08 15.35
N MET A 18 2.23 -15.99 14.62
CA MET A 18 2.09 -15.86 13.17
C MET A 18 1.32 -14.61 12.76
N VAL A 19 0.22 -14.27 13.43
CA VAL A 19 -0.56 -13.05 13.18
C VAL A 19 0.27 -11.80 13.51
N ALA A 20 1.02 -11.82 14.61
CA ALA A 20 1.89 -10.71 15.01
C ALA A 20 3.02 -10.49 13.99
N ASP A 21 3.59 -11.56 13.45
CA ASP A 21 4.61 -11.51 12.40
C ASP A 21 4.04 -10.96 11.09
N MET A 22 2.86 -11.44 10.69
CA MET A 22 2.17 -10.90 9.52
C MET A 22 1.82 -9.42 9.68
N ALA A 23 1.41 -8.97 10.87
CA ALA A 23 1.11 -7.56 11.13
C ALA A 23 2.35 -6.66 10.96
N LYS A 24 3.55 -7.18 11.23
CA LYS A 24 4.83 -6.45 11.11
C LYS A 24 5.42 -6.49 9.71
N SER A 25 5.07 -7.50 8.88
CA SER A 25 5.72 -7.78 7.60
C SER A 25 4.70 -8.03 6.49
N PRO A 26 4.42 -7.01 5.65
CA PRO A 26 3.64 -7.17 4.42
C PRO A 26 4.14 -8.28 3.50
N SER A 27 5.45 -8.52 3.41
CA SER A 27 5.99 -9.61 2.59
C SER A 27 5.63 -10.98 3.15
N LYS A 28 5.68 -11.15 4.48
CA LYS A 28 5.24 -12.39 5.15
C LYS A 28 3.73 -12.59 5.01
N PHE A 29 2.96 -11.53 5.20
CA PHE A 29 1.52 -11.55 4.94
C PHE A 29 1.19 -11.98 3.52
N SER A 30 1.92 -11.45 2.52
CA SER A 30 1.75 -11.81 1.12
C SER A 30 1.99 -13.31 0.87
N GLU A 31 3.05 -13.86 1.45
CA GLU A 31 3.37 -15.27 1.30
C GLU A 31 2.31 -16.18 1.93
N VAL A 32 1.85 -15.86 3.14
CA VAL A 32 0.91 -16.68 3.92
C VAL A 32 -0.53 -16.50 3.46
N MET A 33 -0.99 -15.26 3.27
CA MET A 33 -2.40 -14.95 3.06
C MET A 33 -2.79 -14.82 1.59
N LEU A 34 -1.84 -14.42 0.73
CA LEU A 34 -2.08 -14.22 -0.69
C LEU A 34 -1.39 -15.28 -1.57
N GLY A 35 -0.61 -16.19 -0.98
CA GLY A 35 0.15 -17.19 -1.72
C GLY A 35 1.18 -16.61 -2.69
N HIS A 36 1.64 -15.37 -2.43
CA HIS A 36 2.51 -14.64 -3.34
C HIS A 36 3.82 -14.22 -2.65
N LYS A 37 4.93 -14.82 -3.08
CA LYS A 37 6.27 -14.49 -2.58
C LYS A 37 6.85 -13.31 -3.35
N LEU A 38 7.18 -12.23 -2.65
CA LEU A 38 7.82 -11.07 -3.23
C LEU A 38 9.32 -11.31 -3.49
N PHE A 39 9.87 -10.69 -4.54
CA PHE A 39 11.32 -10.61 -4.69
C PHE A 39 11.93 -9.79 -3.55
N LYS A 40 13.19 -10.05 -3.18
CA LYS A 40 13.87 -9.38 -2.05
C LYS A 40 13.80 -7.85 -2.12
N TYR A 41 14.00 -7.27 -3.29
CA TYR A 41 13.93 -5.82 -3.48
C TYR A 41 12.49 -5.28 -3.32
N ASN A 42 11.49 -6.05 -3.71
CA ASN A 42 10.08 -5.70 -3.51
C ASN A 42 9.68 -5.87 -2.03
N ALA A 43 10.17 -6.91 -1.37
CA ALA A 43 9.94 -7.13 0.06
C ALA A 43 10.51 -5.98 0.90
N ALA A 44 11.70 -5.47 0.57
CA ALA A 44 12.30 -4.32 1.24
C ALA A 44 11.39 -3.07 1.19
N TYR A 45 10.75 -2.80 0.05
CA TYR A 45 9.77 -1.72 -0.07
C TYR A 45 8.47 -2.05 0.70
N ALA A 46 7.95 -3.25 0.53
CA ALA A 46 6.69 -3.66 1.19
C ALA A 46 6.81 -3.56 2.71
N ASP A 47 7.90 -4.07 3.29
CA ASP A 47 8.12 -4.15 4.74
C ASP A 47 8.62 -2.84 5.36
N SER A 48 8.92 -1.83 4.54
CA SER A 48 9.32 -0.52 5.04
C SER A 48 8.21 0.12 5.88
N LYS A 49 8.56 0.61 7.06
CA LYS A 49 7.69 1.33 7.99
C LYS A 49 7.75 2.83 7.80
N GLU A 50 8.53 3.29 6.84
CA GLU A 50 8.65 4.71 6.55
C GLU A 50 7.32 5.28 6.08
N ARG A 51 6.98 6.43 6.62
CA ARG A 51 5.73 7.12 6.33
C ARG A 51 5.69 7.68 4.91
N PHE A 52 6.81 8.24 4.46
CA PHE A 52 6.96 8.87 3.15
C PHE A 52 7.91 8.05 2.28
N ILE A 53 7.39 7.44 1.24
CA ILE A 53 8.16 6.55 0.37
C ILE A 53 8.07 7.00 -1.08
N VAL A 54 9.22 7.04 -1.75
CA VAL A 54 9.34 7.11 -3.20
C VAL A 54 9.79 5.76 -3.71
N TYR A 55 8.93 5.06 -4.45
CA TYR A 55 9.27 3.80 -5.10
C TYR A 55 9.48 4.02 -6.60
N ARG A 56 10.71 4.27 -6.96
CA ARG A 56 11.16 4.44 -8.34
C ARG A 56 11.51 3.10 -8.94
N SER A 57 10.74 2.65 -9.91
CA SER A 57 10.84 1.30 -10.43
C SER A 57 10.84 1.28 -11.96
N GLY A 58 11.71 0.48 -12.54
CA GLY A 58 11.65 0.16 -13.96
C GLY A 58 10.37 -0.61 -14.31
N ARG A 59 10.08 -0.70 -15.61
CA ARG A 59 8.94 -1.50 -16.10
C ARG A 59 9.11 -2.96 -15.72
N GLN A 60 8.01 -3.64 -15.43
CA GLN A 60 7.94 -5.07 -15.07
C GLN A 60 8.74 -5.48 -13.82
N ALA A 61 9.19 -4.54 -13.00
CA ALA A 61 9.89 -4.82 -11.75
C ALA A 61 8.95 -5.15 -10.56
N GLY A 62 7.64 -5.30 -10.80
CA GLY A 62 6.67 -5.72 -9.78
C GLY A 62 6.07 -4.59 -8.94
N LYS A 63 6.26 -3.32 -9.35
CA LYS A 63 5.77 -2.12 -8.64
C LYS A 63 4.31 -2.23 -8.20
N THR A 64 3.40 -2.38 -9.16
CA THR A 64 1.94 -2.41 -8.90
C THR A 64 1.53 -3.57 -8.00
N MET A 65 2.13 -4.77 -8.21
CA MET A 65 1.88 -5.94 -7.37
C MET A 65 2.30 -5.69 -5.92
N THR A 66 3.50 -5.17 -5.72
CA THR A 66 4.04 -4.95 -4.38
C THR A 66 3.28 -3.85 -3.65
N THR A 67 2.91 -2.77 -4.34
CA THR A 67 2.11 -1.69 -3.75
C THR A 67 0.70 -2.18 -3.41
N ALA A 68 0.09 -3.02 -4.24
CA ALA A 68 -1.19 -3.66 -3.94
C ALA A 68 -1.11 -4.55 -2.68
N VAL A 69 -0.07 -5.39 -2.56
CA VAL A 69 0.19 -6.19 -1.36
C VAL A 69 0.30 -5.31 -0.12
N LYS A 70 1.09 -4.23 -0.18
CA LYS A 70 1.28 -3.30 0.94
C LYS A 70 -0.04 -2.62 1.32
N ALA A 71 -0.87 -2.24 0.35
CA ALA A 71 -2.19 -1.65 0.59
C ALA A 71 -3.17 -2.65 1.23
N ILE A 72 -3.20 -3.90 0.75
CA ILE A 72 -4.03 -4.97 1.32
C ILE A 72 -3.61 -5.22 2.78
N HIS A 73 -2.32 -5.43 3.01
CA HIS A 73 -1.79 -5.62 4.36
C HIS A 73 -2.24 -4.47 5.29
N TRP A 74 -2.00 -3.23 4.87
CA TRP A 74 -2.37 -2.06 5.66
C TRP A 74 -3.88 -2.02 5.94
N SER A 75 -4.71 -2.42 4.98
CA SER A 75 -6.18 -2.44 5.13
C SER A 75 -6.65 -3.38 6.23
N PHE A 76 -6.03 -4.54 6.38
CA PHE A 76 -6.40 -5.51 7.41
C PHE A 76 -5.82 -5.19 8.79
N PHE A 77 -4.65 -4.53 8.83
CA PHE A 77 -3.95 -4.20 10.06
C PHE A 77 -4.05 -2.71 10.44
N ALA A 78 -4.93 -1.94 9.81
CA ALA A 78 -5.14 -0.52 10.08
C ALA A 78 -5.27 -0.17 11.58
N PRO A 79 -6.02 -0.91 12.42
CA PRO A 79 -6.15 -0.58 13.84
C PRO A 79 -4.85 -0.78 14.64
N ILE A 80 -3.89 -1.53 14.11
CA ILE A 80 -2.56 -1.71 14.71
C ILE A 80 -1.60 -0.62 14.20
N LEU A 81 -1.74 -0.26 12.92
CA LEU A 81 -0.82 0.63 12.22
C LEU A 81 -1.15 2.12 12.37
N SER A 82 -2.38 2.46 12.75
CA SER A 82 -2.83 3.84 12.94
C SER A 82 -3.70 3.98 14.19
N LYS A 83 -3.28 4.87 15.10
CA LYS A 83 -4.04 5.20 16.30
C LYS A 83 -5.36 5.88 15.92
N ASP A 84 -5.33 6.86 15.02
CA ASP A 84 -6.52 7.58 14.54
C ASP A 84 -7.55 6.64 13.91
N ALA A 85 -7.11 5.73 13.04
CA ALA A 85 -8.00 4.74 12.44
C ALA A 85 -8.68 3.86 13.51
N ARG A 86 -7.91 3.40 14.51
CA ARG A 86 -8.42 2.57 15.60
C ARG A 86 -9.47 3.30 16.43
N GLU A 87 -9.24 4.55 16.78
CA GLU A 87 -10.16 5.37 17.57
C GLU A 87 -11.47 5.66 16.82
N LYS A 88 -11.36 5.98 15.53
CA LYS A 88 -12.51 6.24 14.65
C LYS A 88 -13.22 4.97 14.17
N LYS A 89 -12.62 3.79 14.34
CA LYS A 89 -13.09 2.52 13.79
C LYS A 89 -13.23 2.55 12.26
N GLU A 90 -12.54 3.46 11.63
CA GLU A 90 -12.53 3.66 10.18
C GLU A 90 -11.14 4.07 9.69
N ALA A 91 -10.73 3.49 8.58
CA ALA A 91 -9.53 3.90 7.87
C ALA A 91 -9.86 4.20 6.41
N VAL A 92 -9.11 5.11 5.81
CA VAL A 92 -9.28 5.51 4.40
C VAL A 92 -7.95 5.38 3.67
N ILE A 93 -7.97 4.67 2.54
CA ILE A 93 -6.86 4.59 1.59
C ILE A 93 -7.33 5.23 0.28
N ILE A 94 -6.55 6.17 -0.25
CA ILE A 94 -6.78 6.74 -1.58
C ILE A 94 -5.69 6.26 -2.52
N ILE A 95 -6.11 5.67 -3.63
CA ILE A 95 -5.25 5.33 -4.77
C ILE A 95 -5.53 6.36 -5.86
N ALA A 96 -4.55 7.22 -6.11
CA ALA A 96 -4.60 8.26 -7.12
C ALA A 96 -3.67 7.90 -8.28
N ALA A 97 -4.13 8.10 -9.52
CA ALA A 97 -3.33 7.94 -10.72
C ALA A 97 -3.74 8.99 -11.77
N PRO A 98 -2.91 9.29 -12.79
CA PRO A 98 -3.22 10.29 -13.80
C PRO A 98 -4.57 10.07 -14.48
N THR A 99 -4.88 8.82 -14.81
CA THR A 99 -6.11 8.42 -15.51
C THR A 99 -6.87 7.35 -14.74
N GLN A 100 -8.18 7.22 -14.99
CA GLN A 100 -9.01 6.19 -14.37
C GLN A 100 -8.54 4.78 -14.74
N ASN A 101 -8.11 4.57 -15.99
CA ASN A 101 -7.59 3.26 -16.42
C ASN A 101 -6.33 2.86 -15.63
N GLN A 102 -5.40 3.79 -15.39
CA GLN A 102 -4.20 3.51 -14.59
C GLN A 102 -4.55 3.22 -13.12
N ALA A 103 -5.47 4.01 -12.55
CA ALA A 103 -5.94 3.78 -11.19
C ALA A 103 -6.63 2.40 -11.05
N SER A 104 -7.43 2.00 -12.04
CA SER A 104 -8.12 0.71 -12.06
C SER A 104 -7.16 -0.48 -12.11
N ILE A 105 -6.01 -0.38 -12.80
CA ILE A 105 -5.03 -1.47 -12.88
C ILE A 105 -4.56 -1.91 -11.49
N MET A 106 -4.18 -0.96 -10.63
CA MET A 106 -3.77 -1.27 -9.26
C MET A 106 -4.94 -1.81 -8.44
N PHE A 107 -6.11 -1.23 -8.59
CA PHE A 107 -7.30 -1.64 -7.86
C PHE A 107 -7.77 -3.05 -8.23
N ASP A 108 -7.75 -3.38 -9.52
CA ASP A 108 -8.08 -4.73 -10.00
C ASP A 108 -7.07 -5.76 -9.49
N ARG A 109 -5.81 -5.36 -9.32
CA ARG A 109 -4.81 -6.21 -8.68
C ARG A 109 -5.15 -6.49 -7.22
N ILE A 110 -5.54 -5.45 -6.45
CA ILE A 110 -6.01 -5.60 -5.06
C ILE A 110 -7.21 -6.54 -5.01
N ARG A 111 -8.22 -6.28 -5.85
CA ARG A 111 -9.45 -7.07 -5.95
C ARG A 111 -9.16 -8.54 -6.23
N THR A 112 -8.31 -8.80 -7.22
CA THR A 112 -7.94 -10.17 -7.63
C THR A 112 -7.19 -10.90 -6.52
N LEU A 113 -6.22 -10.26 -5.87
CA LEU A 113 -5.47 -10.86 -4.78
C LEU A 113 -6.38 -11.23 -3.59
N ILE A 114 -7.28 -10.35 -3.20
CA ILE A 114 -8.22 -10.63 -2.10
C ILE A 114 -9.20 -11.72 -2.49
N LYS A 115 -9.77 -11.67 -3.70
CA LYS A 115 -10.72 -12.68 -4.20
C LYS A 115 -10.12 -14.08 -4.22
N ASN A 116 -8.83 -14.20 -4.56
CA ASN A 116 -8.13 -15.49 -4.63
C ASN A 116 -7.73 -16.03 -3.25
N SER A 117 -7.84 -15.23 -2.19
CA SER A 117 -7.62 -15.67 -0.81
C SER A 117 -8.96 -16.10 -0.18
N ALA A 118 -9.16 -17.41 0.03
CA ALA A 118 -10.38 -17.93 0.63
C ALA A 118 -10.69 -17.33 2.01
N PHE A 119 -9.65 -16.93 2.76
CA PHE A 119 -9.81 -16.28 4.05
C PHE A 119 -10.16 -14.80 3.91
N LEU A 120 -9.36 -14.02 3.16
CA LEU A 120 -9.51 -12.56 3.09
C LEU A 120 -10.77 -12.12 2.35
N SER A 121 -11.24 -12.92 1.38
CA SER A 121 -12.47 -12.61 0.63
C SER A 121 -13.70 -12.47 1.52
N ASN A 122 -13.76 -13.16 2.66
CA ASN A 122 -14.86 -13.11 3.62
C ASN A 122 -14.96 -11.77 4.39
N TYR A 123 -13.93 -10.94 4.30
CA TYR A 123 -13.89 -9.63 4.97
C TYR A 123 -14.25 -8.46 4.05
N VAL A 124 -14.51 -8.72 2.77
CA VAL A 124 -14.97 -7.69 1.83
C VAL A 124 -16.47 -7.48 2.01
N VAL A 125 -16.85 -6.31 2.53
CA VAL A 125 -18.26 -5.96 2.77
C VAL A 125 -18.88 -5.16 1.64
N ARG A 126 -18.07 -4.51 0.82
CA ARG A 126 -18.48 -3.79 -0.40
C ARG A 126 -17.37 -3.79 -1.42
N SER A 127 -17.72 -3.96 -2.70
CA SER A 127 -16.78 -3.80 -3.81
C SER A 127 -17.52 -3.29 -5.04
N THR A 128 -17.08 -2.14 -5.56
CA THR A 128 -17.56 -1.53 -6.80
C THR A 128 -16.38 -1.36 -7.78
N GLN A 129 -16.54 -0.62 -8.85
CA GLN A 129 -15.44 -0.33 -9.78
C GLN A 129 -14.40 0.63 -9.21
N THR A 130 -14.78 1.48 -8.25
CA THR A 130 -13.94 2.57 -7.74
C THR A 130 -13.76 2.58 -6.23
N GLU A 131 -14.36 1.64 -5.52
CA GLU A 131 -14.22 1.53 -4.07
C GLU A 131 -14.33 0.08 -3.56
N MET A 132 -13.64 -0.21 -2.47
CA MET A 132 -13.74 -1.46 -1.73
C MET A 132 -13.72 -1.18 -0.23
N TRP A 133 -14.59 -1.85 0.50
CA TRP A 133 -14.65 -1.77 1.95
C TRP A 133 -14.29 -3.11 2.55
N ILE A 134 -13.32 -3.09 3.45
CA ILE A 134 -12.74 -4.29 4.06
C ILE A 134 -12.94 -4.19 5.56
N GLN A 135 -13.65 -5.16 6.14
CA GLN A 135 -13.79 -5.29 7.59
C GLN A 135 -12.45 -5.75 8.19
N TRP A 136 -12.04 -5.20 9.31
CA TRP A 136 -10.82 -5.61 10.01
C TRP A 136 -10.94 -7.01 10.59
N LEU A 137 -9.80 -7.69 10.77
CA LEU A 137 -9.77 -9.05 11.30
C LEU A 137 -10.42 -9.18 12.69
N ASN A 138 -10.33 -8.15 13.52
CA ASN A 138 -10.96 -8.08 14.83
C ASN A 138 -12.43 -7.63 14.79
N LYS A 139 -13.00 -7.40 13.59
CA LYS A 139 -14.36 -6.89 13.35
C LYS A 139 -14.68 -5.55 14.02
N GLY A 140 -13.67 -4.85 14.58
CA GLY A 140 -13.84 -3.59 15.32
C GLY A 140 -13.97 -2.34 14.46
N GLY A 141 -13.82 -2.45 13.12
CA GLY A 141 -13.90 -1.32 12.21
C GLY A 141 -13.70 -1.75 10.75
N ILE A 142 -13.54 -0.75 9.87
CA ILE A 142 -13.51 -0.92 8.42
C ILE A 142 -12.43 -0.08 7.77
N THR A 143 -11.81 -0.60 6.73
CA THR A 143 -10.98 0.18 5.81
C THR A 143 -11.71 0.39 4.49
N LYS A 144 -11.82 1.66 4.07
CA LYS A 144 -12.38 2.06 2.79
C LYS A 144 -11.23 2.40 1.82
N ILE A 145 -11.16 1.70 0.70
CA ILE A 145 -10.20 1.98 -0.37
C ILE A 145 -10.97 2.69 -1.47
N PHE A 146 -10.51 3.87 -1.86
CA PHE A 146 -11.05 4.64 -2.96
C PHE A 146 -10.02 4.76 -4.07
N VAL A 147 -10.50 4.67 -5.31
CA VAL A 147 -9.67 4.80 -6.52
C VAL A 147 -10.14 6.00 -7.30
N ARG A 148 -9.23 6.93 -7.58
CA ARG A 148 -9.56 8.21 -8.22
C ARG A 148 -8.53 8.59 -9.28
N ALA A 149 -9.02 8.97 -10.44
CA ALA A 149 -8.17 9.68 -11.40
C ALA A 149 -7.92 11.10 -10.89
N THR A 150 -6.69 11.58 -11.00
CA THR A 150 -6.38 12.98 -10.67
C THR A 150 -6.94 13.95 -11.70
N GLY A 151 -7.03 13.52 -12.97
CA GLY A 151 -7.41 14.38 -14.07
C GLY A 151 -6.52 15.62 -14.17
N GLU A 152 -7.10 16.71 -14.70
CA GLU A 152 -6.39 17.96 -14.89
C GLU A 152 -6.31 18.83 -13.64
N THR A 153 -7.25 18.68 -12.69
CA THR A 153 -7.45 19.62 -11.57
C THR A 153 -7.32 18.98 -10.18
N GLY A 154 -7.36 17.64 -10.08
CA GLY A 154 -7.34 16.93 -8.81
C GLY A 154 -8.60 17.10 -7.94
N VAL A 155 -9.71 17.63 -8.49
CA VAL A 155 -10.95 17.87 -7.73
C VAL A 155 -11.50 16.58 -7.10
N THR A 156 -11.35 15.45 -7.79
CA THR A 156 -11.79 14.14 -7.32
C THR A 156 -11.13 13.64 -6.03
N LEU A 157 -10.02 14.26 -5.63
CA LEU A 157 -9.26 13.91 -4.42
C LEU A 157 -9.66 14.73 -3.19
N ARG A 158 -10.50 15.74 -3.37
CA ARG A 158 -10.92 16.62 -2.28
C ARG A 158 -11.98 15.95 -1.40
N GLY A 159 -12.05 16.37 -0.14
CA GLY A 159 -13.07 15.88 0.82
C GLY A 159 -12.74 14.57 1.51
N TYR A 160 -11.57 13.98 1.26
CA TYR A 160 -11.08 12.81 1.98
C TYR A 160 -10.09 13.20 3.08
N SER A 161 -10.11 12.43 4.18
CA SER A 161 -9.06 12.45 5.22
C SER A 161 -8.35 11.09 5.22
N PRO A 162 -7.45 10.84 4.25
CA PRO A 162 -6.84 9.53 4.07
C PRO A 162 -5.82 9.21 5.16
N HIS A 163 -5.70 7.94 5.51
CA HIS A 163 -4.64 7.38 6.35
C HIS A 163 -3.48 6.84 5.50
N VAL A 164 -3.77 6.52 4.24
CA VAL A 164 -2.76 6.16 3.24
C VAL A 164 -3.10 6.85 1.92
N ILE A 165 -2.11 7.51 1.35
CA ILE A 165 -2.13 8.09 0.01
C ILE A 165 -1.18 7.27 -0.86
N ILE A 166 -1.71 6.65 -1.91
CA ILE A 166 -0.92 5.96 -2.94
C ILE A 166 -1.05 6.76 -4.22
N ALA A 167 0.04 7.39 -4.67
CA ALA A 167 0.08 8.06 -5.96
C ALA A 167 0.79 7.16 -6.96
N ASP A 168 0.03 6.40 -7.74
CA ASP A 168 0.59 5.52 -8.77
C ASP A 168 0.81 6.29 -10.09
N GLU A 169 1.88 5.94 -10.79
CA GLU A 169 2.39 6.69 -11.93
C GLU A 169 2.56 8.20 -11.62
N CYS A 170 3.06 8.49 -10.41
CA CYS A 170 3.17 9.83 -9.85
C CYS A 170 4.03 10.78 -10.69
N ALA A 171 4.99 10.28 -11.48
CA ALA A 171 5.76 11.09 -12.41
C ALA A 171 4.91 11.79 -13.48
N PHE A 172 3.69 11.31 -13.72
CA PHE A 172 2.73 11.87 -14.69
C PHE A 172 1.62 12.69 -14.02
N ILE A 173 1.61 12.80 -12.69
CA ILE A 173 0.66 13.66 -11.96
C ILE A 173 1.23 15.07 -11.88
N LYS A 174 0.41 16.08 -12.21
CA LYS A 174 0.82 17.48 -12.12
C LYS A 174 1.27 17.83 -10.69
N ARG A 175 2.39 18.56 -10.58
CA ARG A 175 2.93 18.98 -9.28
C ARG A 175 1.89 19.72 -8.43
N SER A 176 1.13 20.63 -9.03
CA SER A 176 0.07 21.41 -8.36
C SER A 176 -0.99 20.54 -7.69
N ILE A 177 -1.35 19.41 -8.33
CA ILE A 177 -2.32 18.44 -7.77
C ILE A 177 -1.73 17.79 -6.52
N MET A 178 -0.49 17.31 -6.59
CA MET A 178 0.16 16.67 -5.44
C MET A 178 0.30 17.62 -4.25
N VAL A 179 0.73 18.86 -4.49
CA VAL A 179 0.85 19.89 -3.45
C VAL A 179 -0.50 20.21 -2.80
N ALA A 180 -1.59 20.25 -3.59
CA ALA A 180 -2.93 20.52 -3.08
C ALA A 180 -3.56 19.33 -2.35
N PHE A 181 -3.20 18.10 -2.74
CA PHE A 181 -3.82 16.89 -2.18
C PHE A 181 -3.14 16.38 -0.91
N LEU A 182 -1.82 16.39 -0.84
CA LEU A 182 -1.08 15.80 0.29
C LEU A 182 -1.46 16.37 1.67
N PRO A 183 -1.79 17.65 1.83
CA PRO A 183 -2.25 18.19 3.11
C PRO A 183 -3.52 17.52 3.65
N SER A 184 -4.36 16.91 2.81
CA SER A 184 -5.56 16.19 3.27
C SER A 184 -5.25 15.03 4.23
N GLY A 185 -4.03 14.48 4.16
CA GLY A 185 -3.57 13.42 5.05
C GLY A 185 -2.86 13.91 6.33
N MET A 186 -2.79 15.22 6.57
CA MET A 186 -2.05 15.74 7.74
C MET A 186 -2.73 15.37 9.06
N ALA A 187 -4.03 15.54 9.15
CA ALA A 187 -4.80 15.26 10.37
C ALA A 187 -4.76 13.78 10.80
N THR A 188 -4.69 12.87 9.84
CA THR A 188 -4.61 11.42 10.07
C THR A 188 -3.18 10.91 10.17
N GLN A 189 -2.20 11.79 9.99
CA GLN A 189 -0.79 11.43 9.85
C GLN A 189 -0.56 10.39 8.73
N ALA A 190 -1.18 10.59 7.58
CA ALA A 190 -1.20 9.64 6.48
C ALA A 190 0.18 9.15 6.05
N ASN A 191 0.26 7.88 5.72
CA ASN A 191 1.38 7.33 4.96
C ASN A 191 1.26 7.77 3.50
N VAL A 192 2.37 8.17 2.87
CA VAL A 192 2.39 8.63 1.48
C VAL A 192 3.36 7.76 0.68
N TRP A 193 2.84 7.04 -0.30
CA TRP A 193 3.63 6.16 -1.16
C TRP A 193 3.51 6.64 -2.60
N LEU A 194 4.58 7.26 -3.10
CA LEU A 194 4.69 7.69 -4.49
C LEU A 194 5.33 6.57 -5.29
N THR A 195 4.63 6.06 -6.30
CA THR A 195 5.14 4.98 -7.12
C THR A 195 5.13 5.39 -8.59
N SER A 196 6.24 5.20 -9.32
CA SER A 196 6.27 5.48 -10.75
C SER A 196 7.48 4.84 -11.43
N THR A 197 7.38 4.69 -12.76
CA THR A 197 8.55 4.67 -13.62
C THR A 197 9.11 6.08 -13.75
N PRO A 198 10.45 6.26 -13.82
CA PRO A 198 11.04 7.58 -14.05
C PRO A 198 10.58 8.19 -15.38
N PHE A 199 10.24 9.48 -15.34
CA PHE A 199 9.86 10.24 -16.52
C PHE A 199 10.47 11.64 -16.47
N GLY A 200 11.69 11.78 -16.97
CA GLY A 200 12.45 13.04 -16.95
C GLY A 200 12.91 13.46 -15.56
N LYS A 201 13.50 14.67 -15.49
CA LYS A 201 14.02 15.29 -14.25
C LYS A 201 13.12 16.44 -13.82
N GLN A 202 11.81 16.20 -13.69
CA GLN A 202 10.82 17.23 -13.38
C GLN A 202 9.65 16.67 -12.59
N GLY A 203 8.89 17.56 -11.95
CA GLY A 203 7.66 17.24 -11.24
C GLY A 203 7.86 16.70 -9.84
N TYR A 204 6.75 16.55 -9.13
CA TYR A 204 6.74 16.23 -7.71
C TYR A 204 7.44 14.91 -7.38
N PHE A 205 7.27 13.89 -8.22
CA PHE A 205 7.92 12.58 -8.02
C PHE A 205 9.46 12.68 -8.09
N TYR A 206 9.99 13.44 -9.08
CA TYR A 206 11.42 13.66 -9.19
C TYR A 206 11.95 14.47 -8.00
N GLU A 207 11.29 15.58 -7.66
CA GLU A 207 11.65 16.43 -6.50
C GLU A 207 11.71 15.60 -5.21
N SER A 208 10.67 14.78 -4.94
CA SER A 208 10.63 13.88 -3.78
C SER A 208 11.76 12.85 -3.78
N SER A 209 12.13 12.33 -4.95
CA SER A 209 13.27 11.43 -5.11
C SER A 209 14.61 12.12 -4.82
N GLN A 210 14.78 13.40 -5.16
CA GLN A 210 15.99 14.17 -4.84
C GLN A 210 16.07 14.50 -3.34
N GLN A 211 14.93 14.74 -2.69
CA GLN A 211 14.79 14.98 -1.25
C GLN A 211 14.71 13.67 -0.44
N SER A 212 15.15 12.56 -0.99
CA SER A 212 15.10 11.25 -0.35
C SER A 212 16.45 10.82 0.20
N ARG A 213 16.42 10.07 1.30
CA ARG A 213 17.59 9.35 1.79
C ARG A 213 17.94 8.20 0.85
N PRO A 214 19.20 7.94 0.47
CA PRO A 214 20.43 8.52 1.06
C PRO A 214 20.93 9.81 0.38
N LYS A 215 20.26 10.34 -0.65
CA LYS A 215 20.72 11.54 -1.36
C LYS A 215 20.73 12.79 -0.50
N ASN A 216 19.72 12.91 0.35
CA ASN A 216 19.60 13.97 1.36
C ASN A 216 19.41 13.29 2.74
N PRO A 217 20.41 13.33 3.64
CA PRO A 217 20.32 12.70 4.96
C PRO A 217 19.15 13.21 5.80
N ASP A 218 18.82 14.51 5.70
CA ASP A 218 17.70 15.15 6.40
C ASP A 218 16.38 15.02 5.63
N GLY A 219 16.39 14.30 4.52
CA GLY A 219 15.24 14.17 3.63
C GLY A 219 14.08 13.42 4.27
N LEU A 220 12.88 13.94 4.04
CA LEU A 220 11.63 13.37 4.53
C LEU A 220 11.33 11.99 3.90
N TRP A 221 11.77 11.76 2.67
CA TRP A 221 11.42 10.60 1.87
C TRP A 221 12.41 9.45 2.04
N LYS A 222 11.91 8.22 1.99
CA LYS A 222 12.71 7.00 1.78
C LYS A 222 12.56 6.57 0.33
N GLU A 223 13.67 6.52 -0.41
CA GLU A 223 13.66 6.01 -1.78
C GLU A 223 13.94 4.51 -1.83
N PHE A 224 13.16 3.81 -2.65
CA PHE A 224 13.46 2.48 -3.16
C PHE A 224 13.63 2.59 -4.66
N HIS A 225 14.77 2.14 -5.17
CA HIS A 225 15.06 2.15 -6.59
C HIS A 225 15.28 0.72 -7.09
N VAL A 226 14.48 0.32 -8.08
CA VAL A 226 14.54 -1.01 -8.70
C VAL A 226 14.62 -0.83 -10.21
N ARG A 227 15.62 -1.42 -10.83
CA ARG A 227 15.79 -1.39 -12.30
C ARG A 227 15.03 -2.57 -12.92
N SER A 228 14.65 -2.47 -14.19
CA SER A 228 13.99 -3.59 -14.91
C SER A 228 14.87 -4.85 -14.92
N VAL A 229 16.20 -4.68 -15.03
CA VAL A 229 17.20 -5.76 -15.01
C VAL A 229 17.31 -6.50 -13.66
N ASP A 230 16.81 -5.89 -12.58
CA ASP A 230 16.82 -6.53 -11.26
C ASP A 230 15.75 -7.62 -11.17
N ASN A 231 14.77 -7.63 -12.10
CA ASN A 231 13.81 -8.73 -12.22
C ASN A 231 14.47 -9.95 -12.90
N PRO A 232 14.59 -11.10 -12.20
CA PRO A 232 15.23 -12.29 -12.76
C PRO A 232 14.58 -12.79 -14.06
N LYS A 233 13.27 -12.55 -14.24
CA LYS A 233 12.55 -12.93 -15.46
C LYS A 233 12.92 -12.05 -16.64
N MET A 234 13.35 -10.81 -16.43
CA MET A 234 13.74 -9.87 -17.48
C MET A 234 15.20 -10.07 -17.95
N ARG A 235 16.07 -10.58 -17.08
CA ARG A 235 17.49 -10.84 -17.43
C ARG A 235 17.67 -11.77 -18.61
N ARG A 236 16.66 -12.58 -18.93
CA ARG A 236 16.71 -13.52 -20.08
C ARG A 236 16.47 -12.82 -21.42
N TYR A 237 16.05 -11.56 -21.44
CA TYR A 237 15.69 -10.78 -22.63
C TYR A 237 16.58 -9.55 -22.83
N LEU A 238 17.51 -9.32 -21.93
CA LEU A 238 18.52 -8.24 -21.95
C LEU A 238 19.93 -8.82 -22.01
#